data_601507eacbda7ea8c76a274fb6b56449
#
_entry.id   601507eacbda7ea8c76a274fb6b56449
#
_cell.length_a   1.000
_cell.length_b   1.000
_cell.length_c   1.000
_cell.angle_alpha   90.00
_cell.angle_beta   90.00
_cell.angle_gamma   90.00
#
_symmetry.space_group_name_H-M   'P 1'
#
loop_
_entity.id
_entity.type
_entity.pdbx_description
1 polymer ?
#
loop_
_entity_poly.entity_id
_entity_poly.type
_entity_poly.pdbx_seq_one_letter_code
_entity_poly.pdbx_strand_id
1 'polypeptide(L)'
;MKKVLAIAVMALCAGSLSAQQNVNFQTACHPRDVMHYDTKTLRERFVMEKVMSPDEINLTYSQYDRFIFGGAMPVNKDLELENFPALGLSVDKTIAEPYFLYNRELGIINCGLGTGPVLVDGKEHVLAPKEALY
;
A
#
# COMPACT_ATOMS: atom_id res chain seq x y z
N MET A 1 29.10 36.01 -41.03
CA MET A 1 28.91 34.60 -40.65
C MET A 1 28.29 34.57 -39.25
N LYS A 2 26.95 34.35 -39.19
CA LYS A 2 26.20 34.30 -37.93
C LYS A 2 26.07 32.81 -37.53
N LYS A 3 26.70 32.42 -36.43
CA LYS A 3 26.56 31.09 -35.86
C LYS A 3 25.24 31.02 -35.09
N VAL A 4 24.29 30.23 -35.57
CA VAL A 4 23.06 29.91 -34.87
C VAL A 4 23.36 28.77 -33.89
N LEU A 5 23.31 29.06 -32.59
CA LEU A 5 23.43 28.08 -31.53
C LEU A 5 22.04 27.44 -31.27
N ALA A 6 21.85 26.23 -31.73
CA ALA A 6 20.63 25.47 -31.44
C ALA A 6 20.72 24.94 -30.01
N ILE A 7 19.90 25.49 -29.12
CA ILE A 7 19.70 24.94 -27.75
C ILE A 7 18.69 23.85 -27.87
N ALA A 8 19.15 22.58 -27.79
CA ALA A 8 18.27 21.43 -27.62
C ALA A 8 17.72 21.45 -26.19
N VAL A 9 16.45 21.80 -26.04
CA VAL A 9 15.72 21.61 -24.81
C VAL A 9 15.41 20.14 -24.69
N MET A 10 16.20 19.39 -23.92
CA MET A 10 15.82 18.08 -23.45
C MET A 10 14.65 18.25 -22.46
N ALA A 11 13.44 17.97 -22.92
CA ALA A 11 12.32 17.76 -22.04
C ALA A 11 12.62 16.48 -21.25
N LEU A 12 13.07 16.63 -19.99
CA LEU A 12 13.05 15.55 -19.01
C LEU A 12 11.57 15.22 -18.79
N CYS A 13 11.09 14.15 -19.41
CA CYS A 13 9.89 13.47 -18.96
C CYS A 13 10.23 12.90 -17.56
N ALA A 14 9.97 13.65 -16.51
CA ALA A 14 9.84 13.12 -15.18
C ALA A 14 8.61 12.21 -15.21
N GLY A 15 8.82 10.95 -15.59
CA GLY A 15 7.86 9.90 -15.33
C GLY A 15 7.70 9.87 -13.81
N SER A 16 6.53 10.21 -13.30
CA SER A 16 6.15 9.94 -11.93
C SER A 16 6.31 8.43 -11.74
N LEU A 17 7.37 8.01 -11.03
CA LEU A 17 7.45 6.65 -10.53
C LEU A 17 6.35 6.52 -9.48
N SER A 18 5.18 6.07 -9.92
CA SER A 18 4.10 5.69 -9.02
C SER A 18 4.65 4.69 -8.01
N ALA A 19 4.34 4.90 -6.75
CA ALA A 19 4.68 3.94 -5.72
C ALA A 19 3.98 2.62 -6.05
N GLN A 20 4.69 1.50 -5.98
CA GLN A 20 4.08 0.21 -6.26
C GLN A 20 3.28 -0.24 -5.02
N GLN A 21 1.95 -0.26 -5.16
CA GLN A 21 1.06 -0.83 -4.15
C GLN A 21 0.64 -2.24 -4.57
N ASN A 22 0.99 -3.22 -3.76
CA ASN A 22 0.65 -4.62 -3.97
C ASN A 22 -0.46 -5.00 -3.00
N VAL A 23 -1.57 -5.54 -3.51
CA VAL A 23 -2.69 -5.98 -2.68
C VAL A 23 -2.92 -7.47 -2.88
N ASN A 24 -2.80 -8.24 -1.81
CA ASN A 24 -3.19 -9.65 -1.75
C ASN A 24 -4.56 -9.79 -1.11
N PHE A 25 -5.30 -10.82 -1.51
CA PHE A 25 -6.63 -11.08 -0.99
C PHE A 25 -6.70 -12.50 -0.40
N GLN A 26 -6.97 -12.56 0.88
CA GLN A 26 -7.19 -13.81 1.60
C GLN A 26 -8.69 -14.08 1.71
N THR A 27 -9.19 -15.00 0.89
CA THR A 27 -10.59 -15.43 0.91
C THR A 27 -10.86 -16.33 2.10
N ALA A 28 -12.03 -16.19 2.71
CA ALA A 28 -12.45 -17.07 3.80
C ALA A 28 -12.53 -18.53 3.34
N CYS A 29 -12.06 -19.44 4.19
CA CYS A 29 -12.07 -20.89 3.98
C CYS A 29 -12.97 -21.55 5.01
N HIS A 30 -13.63 -22.62 4.61
CA HIS A 30 -14.43 -23.39 5.55
C HIS A 30 -13.52 -24.17 6.53
N PRO A 31 -13.77 -24.18 7.84
CA PRO A 31 -12.91 -24.84 8.82
C PRO A 31 -12.62 -26.33 8.53
N ARG A 32 -13.57 -27.05 7.94
CA ARG A 32 -13.39 -28.46 7.55
C ARG A 32 -12.39 -28.63 6.41
N ASP A 33 -12.30 -27.66 5.49
CA ASP A 33 -11.36 -27.72 4.38
C ASP A 33 -9.94 -27.45 4.86
N VAL A 34 -9.78 -26.50 5.80
CA VAL A 34 -8.50 -26.14 6.40
C VAL A 34 -7.80 -27.33 7.07
N MET A 35 -8.55 -28.26 7.65
CA MET A 35 -7.99 -29.46 8.28
C MET A 35 -7.26 -30.39 7.30
N HIS A 36 -7.50 -30.22 5.99
CA HIS A 36 -6.90 -31.02 4.94
C HIS A 36 -5.80 -30.28 4.15
N TYR A 37 -5.51 -29.04 4.52
CA TYR A 37 -4.48 -28.25 3.84
C TYR A 37 -3.08 -28.70 4.24
N ASP A 38 -2.21 -28.82 3.27
CA ASP A 38 -0.79 -29.00 3.51
C ASP A 38 -0.14 -27.67 3.98
N THR A 39 1.10 -27.75 4.42
CA THR A 39 1.84 -26.58 4.92
C THR A 39 1.93 -25.46 3.89
N LYS A 40 2.09 -25.81 2.61
CA LYS A 40 2.17 -24.83 1.53
C LYS A 40 0.87 -24.06 1.39
N THR A 41 -0.26 -24.79 1.31
CA THR A 41 -1.60 -24.18 1.20
C THR A 41 -1.93 -23.34 2.43
N LEU A 42 -1.56 -23.77 3.64
CA LEU A 42 -1.73 -22.98 4.87
C LEU A 42 -0.94 -21.66 4.80
N ARG A 43 0.29 -21.69 4.33
CA ARG A 43 1.09 -20.46 4.15
C ARG A 43 0.46 -19.52 3.14
N GLU A 44 0.07 -20.01 1.98
CA GLU A 44 -0.57 -19.22 0.92
C GLU A 44 -1.89 -18.57 1.38
N ARG A 45 -2.64 -19.24 2.26
CA ARG A 45 -3.96 -18.80 2.71
C ARG A 45 -3.93 -17.89 3.93
N PHE A 46 -2.95 -18.06 4.83
CA PHE A 46 -2.98 -17.42 6.15
C PHE A 46 -1.74 -16.60 6.48
N VAL A 47 -0.72 -16.59 5.63
CA VAL A 47 0.53 -15.87 5.92
C VAL A 47 0.76 -14.78 4.89
N MET A 48 1.08 -13.58 5.37
CA MET A 48 1.66 -12.54 4.55
C MET A 48 3.17 -12.67 4.60
N GLU A 49 3.78 -13.31 3.59
CA GLU A 49 5.22 -13.58 3.60
C GLU A 49 6.05 -12.31 3.35
N LYS A 50 5.55 -11.39 2.55
CA LYS A 50 6.24 -10.15 2.19
C LYS A 50 5.50 -8.95 2.78
N VAL A 51 5.92 -8.51 3.97
CA VAL A 51 5.34 -7.35 4.65
C VAL A 51 6.07 -6.07 4.22
N MET A 52 7.37 -6.02 4.38
CA MET A 52 8.20 -4.84 4.11
C MET A 52 9.08 -5.05 2.88
N SER A 53 9.09 -4.08 1.98
CA SER A 53 9.98 -4.01 0.83
C SER A 53 10.30 -2.56 0.54
N PRO A 54 11.55 -2.25 0.16
CA PRO A 54 11.94 -0.89 -0.16
C PRO A 54 11.05 -0.28 -1.25
N ASP A 55 10.52 0.91 -0.96
CA ASP A 55 9.72 1.72 -1.88
C ASP A 55 8.41 1.06 -2.37
N GLU A 56 7.88 0.13 -1.58
CA GLU A 56 6.61 -0.56 -1.85
C GLU A 56 5.65 -0.46 -0.66
N ILE A 57 4.36 -0.50 -0.98
CA ILE A 57 3.28 -0.76 -0.03
C ILE A 57 2.78 -2.17 -0.30
N ASN A 58 2.85 -3.06 0.68
CA ASN A 58 2.30 -4.40 0.60
C ASN A 58 1.12 -4.52 1.55
N LEU A 59 -0.04 -4.85 1.02
CA LEU A 59 -1.29 -4.98 1.77
C LEU A 59 -1.88 -6.37 1.58
N THR A 60 -2.56 -6.84 2.60
CA THR A 60 -3.40 -8.04 2.53
C THR A 60 -4.79 -7.69 3.06
N TYR A 61 -5.80 -7.94 2.23
CA TYR A 61 -7.20 -7.89 2.63
C TYR A 61 -7.64 -9.26 3.12
N SER A 62 -8.07 -9.36 4.38
CA SER A 62 -8.67 -10.56 4.94
C SER A 62 -10.19 -10.50 4.86
N GLN A 63 -10.78 -11.47 4.17
CA GLN A 63 -12.23 -11.57 4.04
C GLN A 63 -12.91 -12.02 5.36
N TYR A 64 -12.17 -12.65 6.27
CA TYR A 64 -12.72 -13.12 7.55
C TYR A 64 -13.30 -11.96 8.37
N ASP A 65 -12.53 -10.89 8.53
CA ASP A 65 -12.91 -9.75 9.36
C ASP A 65 -13.03 -8.45 8.54
N ARG A 66 -12.92 -8.53 7.21
CA ARG A 66 -12.84 -7.36 6.32
C ARG A 66 -11.77 -6.36 6.77
N PHE A 67 -10.66 -6.90 7.20
CA PHE A 67 -9.53 -6.19 7.74
C PHE A 67 -8.39 -6.12 6.73
N ILE A 68 -7.77 -4.95 6.60
CA ILE A 68 -6.60 -4.74 5.76
C ILE A 68 -5.39 -4.56 6.66
N PHE A 69 -4.34 -5.30 6.40
CA PHE A 69 -3.08 -5.16 7.11
C PHE A 69 -1.90 -5.26 6.15
N GLY A 70 -0.77 -4.70 6.55
CA GLY A 70 0.41 -4.73 5.71
C GLY A 70 1.51 -3.82 6.19
N GLY A 71 2.42 -3.49 5.28
CA GLY A 71 3.55 -2.62 5.57
C GLY A 71 3.90 -1.71 4.40
N ALA A 72 4.47 -0.58 4.74
CA ALA A 72 5.06 0.38 3.83
C ALA A 72 6.49 0.67 4.27
N MET A 73 7.44 0.68 3.32
CA MET A 73 8.86 0.92 3.61
C MET A 73 9.41 1.98 2.65
N PRO A 74 9.14 3.28 2.88
CA PRO A 74 9.71 4.36 2.09
C PRO A 74 11.22 4.44 2.36
N VAL A 75 12.05 4.34 1.32
CA VAL A 75 13.51 4.43 1.40
C VAL A 75 14.02 5.54 0.50
N ASN A 76 13.63 5.55 -0.77
CA ASN A 76 14.11 6.50 -1.77
C ASN A 76 13.01 7.44 -2.26
N LYS A 77 11.75 7.15 -1.97
CA LYS A 77 10.60 7.94 -2.41
C LYS A 77 9.47 7.89 -1.38
N ASP A 78 8.61 8.90 -1.43
CA ASP A 78 7.37 8.90 -0.67
C ASP A 78 6.41 7.84 -1.23
N LEU A 79 5.63 7.23 -0.34
CA LEU A 79 4.63 6.24 -0.69
C LEU A 79 3.24 6.80 -0.41
N GLU A 80 2.36 6.69 -1.39
CA GLU A 80 0.97 7.11 -1.27
C GLU A 80 0.07 5.87 -1.17
N LEU A 81 -0.87 5.91 -0.22
CA LEU A 81 -1.85 4.84 -0.03
C LEU A 81 -3.02 5.06 -0.98
N GLU A 82 -3.02 4.33 -2.08
CA GLU A 82 -4.06 4.41 -3.10
C GLU A 82 -5.26 3.53 -2.75
N ASN A 83 -6.44 3.96 -3.16
CA ASN A 83 -7.64 3.13 -3.06
C ASN A 83 -7.58 1.98 -4.06
N PHE A 84 -8.18 0.85 -3.70
CA PHE A 84 -8.28 -0.32 -4.57
C PHE A 84 -9.68 -0.94 -4.46
N PRO A 85 -10.22 -1.50 -5.56
CA PRO A 85 -11.49 -2.18 -5.51
C PRO A 85 -11.39 -3.41 -4.63
N ALA A 86 -12.30 -3.54 -3.66
CA ALA A 86 -12.42 -4.76 -2.87
C ALA A 86 -12.89 -5.91 -3.76
N LEU A 87 -12.36 -7.13 -3.54
CA LEU A 87 -12.72 -8.33 -4.29
C LEU A 87 -14.24 -8.56 -4.28
N GLY A 88 -14.80 -8.75 -5.47
CA GLY A 88 -16.15 -9.28 -5.67
C GLY A 88 -17.30 -8.35 -5.30
N LEU A 89 -17.05 -7.21 -4.72
CA LEU A 89 -18.02 -6.14 -4.67
C LEU A 89 -17.85 -5.36 -5.95
N SER A 90 -18.80 -5.46 -6.88
CA SER A 90 -18.88 -4.52 -7.98
C SER A 90 -19.02 -3.16 -7.31
N VAL A 91 -17.90 -2.45 -7.20
CA VAL A 91 -17.96 -1.03 -6.86
C VAL A 91 -18.79 -0.44 -8.00
N ASP A 92 -20.01 -0.06 -7.68
CA ASP A 92 -20.80 0.73 -8.61
C ASP A 92 -19.90 1.91 -9.00
N LYS A 93 -19.47 1.95 -10.25
CA LYS A 93 -18.56 2.99 -10.74
C LYS A 93 -19.13 4.39 -10.57
N THR A 94 -20.41 4.50 -10.19
CA THR A 94 -21.08 5.73 -9.84
C THR A 94 -20.80 6.18 -8.40
N ILE A 95 -20.30 5.29 -7.52
CA ILE A 95 -19.88 5.60 -6.16
C ILE A 95 -18.40 5.22 -6.04
N ALA A 96 -17.55 5.86 -6.83
CA ALA A 96 -16.11 5.74 -6.68
C ALA A 96 -15.72 6.36 -5.34
N GLU A 97 -15.29 5.53 -4.39
CA GLU A 97 -14.65 6.01 -3.17
C GLU A 97 -13.42 6.82 -3.58
N PRO A 98 -13.38 8.13 -3.34
CA PRO A 98 -12.35 9.00 -3.91
C PRO A 98 -10.96 8.76 -3.29
N TYR A 99 -10.90 8.19 -2.08
CA TYR A 99 -9.65 7.94 -1.36
C TYR A 99 -9.77 6.72 -0.43
N PHE A 100 -8.62 6.17 -0.03
CA PHE A 100 -8.53 4.92 0.74
C PHE A 100 -9.32 4.95 2.06
N LEU A 101 -9.31 6.07 2.77
CA LEU A 101 -9.99 6.21 4.08
C LEU A 101 -11.44 6.69 3.99
N TYR A 102 -12.04 6.71 2.81
CA TYR A 102 -13.43 7.18 2.65
C TYR A 102 -14.43 6.45 3.57
N ASN A 103 -14.28 5.12 3.69
CA ASN A 103 -15.12 4.26 4.54
C ASN A 103 -14.29 3.38 5.48
N ARG A 104 -13.07 3.78 5.82
CA ARG A 104 -12.13 2.97 6.61
C ARG A 104 -11.44 3.82 7.65
N GLU A 105 -11.01 3.16 8.71
CA GLU A 105 -10.12 3.70 9.72
C GLU A 105 -8.72 3.13 9.51
N LEU A 106 -7.68 3.88 9.89
CA LEU A 106 -6.29 3.46 9.69
C LEU A 106 -5.49 3.68 10.98
N GLY A 107 -4.86 2.61 11.45
CA GLY A 107 -3.81 2.68 12.45
C GLY A 107 -2.44 2.47 11.80
N ILE A 108 -1.47 3.29 12.15
CA ILE A 108 -0.09 3.20 11.66
C ILE A 108 0.83 3.04 12.87
N ILE A 109 1.77 2.11 12.79
CA ILE A 109 2.81 1.91 13.82
C ILE A 109 4.17 2.02 13.15
N ASN A 110 5.02 2.90 13.66
CA ASN A 110 6.39 2.98 13.21
C ASN A 110 7.21 1.83 13.80
N CYS A 111 7.49 0.82 12.97
CA CYS A 111 8.32 -0.33 13.32
C CYS A 111 9.81 -0.12 13.01
N GLY A 112 10.19 1.02 12.43
CA GLY A 112 11.57 1.37 12.10
C GLY A 112 12.40 1.78 13.33
N LEU A 113 13.70 1.99 13.10
CA LEU A 113 14.64 2.47 14.13
C LEU A 113 14.72 4.01 14.17
N GLY A 114 14.27 4.69 13.12
CA GLY A 114 14.25 6.13 13.00
C GLY A 114 12.84 6.70 13.08
N THR A 115 12.73 8.03 13.05
CA THR A 115 11.46 8.73 12.92
C THR A 115 10.91 8.58 11.51
N GLY A 116 9.58 8.45 11.37
CA GLY A 116 8.88 8.37 10.09
C GLY A 116 7.80 9.45 9.98
N PRO A 117 7.86 10.33 8.96
CA PRO A 117 6.80 11.28 8.69
C PRO A 117 5.59 10.58 8.05
N VAL A 118 4.40 10.95 8.48
CA VAL A 118 3.12 10.53 7.88
C VAL A 118 2.33 11.81 7.56
N LEU A 119 1.99 11.98 6.31
CA LEU A 119 1.21 13.13 5.84
C LEU A 119 -0.26 12.70 5.70
N VAL A 120 -1.16 13.38 6.41
CA VAL A 120 -2.61 13.15 6.35
C VAL A 120 -3.30 14.49 6.13
N ASP A 121 -4.04 14.64 5.04
CA ASP A 121 -4.77 15.86 4.69
C ASP A 121 -3.89 17.14 4.74
N GLY A 122 -2.65 17.03 4.29
CA GLY A 122 -1.68 18.13 4.29
C GLY A 122 -1.03 18.41 5.66
N LYS A 123 -1.37 17.65 6.70
CA LYS A 123 -0.76 17.76 8.02
C LYS A 123 0.26 16.64 8.23
N GLU A 124 1.47 17.02 8.59
CA GLU A 124 2.54 16.09 8.90
C GLU A 124 2.49 15.62 10.36
N HIS A 125 2.60 14.32 10.55
CA HIS A 125 2.74 13.65 11.83
C HIS A 125 4.05 12.88 11.84
N VAL A 126 4.98 13.25 12.70
CA VAL A 126 6.27 12.57 12.82
C VAL A 126 6.19 11.53 13.92
N LEU A 127 6.29 10.25 13.56
CA LEU A 127 6.24 9.14 14.50
C LEU A 127 7.64 8.71 14.93
N ALA A 128 7.90 8.71 16.21
CA ALA A 128 9.09 8.09 16.79
C ALA A 128 9.05 6.55 16.66
N PRO A 129 10.19 5.84 16.81
CA PRO A 129 10.21 4.39 16.85
C PRO A 129 9.22 3.83 17.88
N LYS A 130 8.38 2.86 17.47
CA LYS A 130 7.30 2.22 18.26
C LYS A 130 6.12 3.14 18.60
N GLU A 131 6.07 4.34 18.05
CA GLU A 131 4.93 5.22 18.16
C GLU A 131 3.84 4.83 17.16
N ALA A 132 2.60 5.11 17.52
CA ALA A 132 1.43 4.83 16.68
C ALA A 132 0.61 6.09 16.44
N LEU A 133 -0.01 6.16 15.26
CA LEU A 133 -1.00 7.16 14.85
C LEU A 133 -2.31 6.44 14.54
N TYR A 134 -3.42 7.02 15.03
CA TYR A 134 -4.78 6.58 14.71
C TYR A 134 -5.62 7.77 14.29
#